data_854528b48c6d844eede544fbbac23420
#
_entry.id   854528b48c6d844eede544fbbac23420
#
_cell.length_a   1.000
_cell.length_b   1.000
_cell.length_c   1.000
_cell.angle_alpha   90.00
_cell.angle_beta   90.00
_cell.angle_gamma   90.00
#
_symmetry.space_group_name_H-M   'P 1'
#
loop_
_entity.id
_entity.type
_entity.pdbx_description
1 polymer ?
#
loop_
_entity_poly.entity_id
_entity_poly.type
_entity_poly.pdbx_seq_one_letter_code
_entity_poly.pdbx_strand_id
1 'polypeptide(L)'
;MRSEEILSKVDHTLLKADASWESIVRLCEEAEEYHTASVCIPPRYVKRVRERFEKLVICTVIGFPLGYSVTAAKVAETAQAVLDGADEIDMVVNITDVKNHRYEEVENEIRAVREACREQV
;
A
#
# COMPACT_ATOMS: atom_id res chain seq x y z
N MET A 1 -18.81 -0.42 -21.05
CA MET A 1 -18.11 -1.03 -19.90
C MET A 1 -19.05 -1.08 -18.71
N ARG A 2 -19.19 -2.24 -18.10
CA ARG A 2 -20.10 -2.40 -16.96
C ARG A 2 -19.46 -1.92 -15.67
N SER A 3 -20.26 -1.53 -14.69
CA SER A 3 -19.78 -1.05 -13.39
C SER A 3 -18.88 -2.05 -12.70
N GLU A 4 -19.21 -3.35 -12.75
CA GLU A 4 -18.42 -4.41 -12.14
C GLU A 4 -17.01 -4.50 -12.76
N GLU A 5 -16.89 -4.26 -14.06
CA GLU A 5 -15.59 -4.25 -14.74
C GLU A 5 -14.71 -3.11 -14.25
N ILE A 6 -15.31 -1.94 -14.05
CA ILE A 6 -14.59 -0.77 -13.51
C ILE A 6 -14.16 -1.04 -12.07
N LEU A 7 -15.09 -1.49 -11.23
CA LEU A 7 -14.83 -1.76 -9.81
C LEU A 7 -13.74 -2.80 -9.62
N SER A 8 -13.67 -3.80 -10.49
CA SER A 8 -12.62 -4.82 -10.42
C SER A 8 -11.20 -4.28 -10.64
N LYS A 9 -11.08 -3.02 -11.07
CA LYS A 9 -9.78 -2.34 -11.27
C LYS A 9 -9.50 -1.26 -10.24
N VAL A 10 -10.39 -1.09 -9.26
CA VAL A 10 -10.30 -0.02 -8.26
C VAL A 10 -9.59 -0.51 -7.01
N ASP A 11 -8.61 0.26 -6.54
CA ASP A 11 -8.07 0.13 -5.20
C ASP A 11 -8.93 0.98 -4.27
N HIS A 12 -9.81 0.35 -3.50
CA HIS A 12 -10.72 1.05 -2.57
C HIS A 12 -9.89 1.60 -1.40
N THR A 13 -9.77 2.91 -1.31
CA THR A 13 -8.71 3.57 -0.55
C THR A 13 -9.22 4.43 0.59
N LEU A 14 -8.60 4.30 1.77
CA LEU A 14 -8.80 5.19 2.92
C LEU A 14 -7.45 5.41 3.60
N LEU A 15 -6.90 6.62 3.43
CA LEU A 15 -5.56 6.98 3.92
C LEU A 15 -5.56 8.23 4.80
N LYS A 16 -6.72 8.63 5.31
CA LYS A 16 -6.81 9.76 6.25
C LYS A 16 -6.05 9.44 7.51
N ALA A 17 -5.29 10.43 8.02
CA ALA A 17 -4.47 10.27 9.21
C ALA A 17 -5.28 9.87 10.46
N ASP A 18 -6.56 10.24 10.50
CA ASP A 18 -7.48 9.98 11.59
C ASP A 18 -8.52 8.89 11.30
N ALA A 19 -8.28 8.07 10.29
CA ALA A 19 -9.21 6.99 9.94
C ALA A 19 -9.41 6.04 11.11
N SER A 20 -10.67 5.84 11.50
CA SER A 20 -11.01 4.93 12.61
C SER A 20 -11.02 3.48 12.15
N TRP A 21 -10.90 2.56 13.11
CA TRP A 21 -11.04 1.13 12.82
C TRP A 21 -12.39 0.81 12.17
N GLU A 22 -13.47 1.41 12.67
CA GLU A 22 -14.82 1.22 12.11
C GLU A 22 -14.90 1.66 10.66
N SER A 23 -14.24 2.76 10.28
CA SER A 23 -14.17 3.23 8.89
C SER A 23 -13.39 2.27 8.02
N ILE A 24 -12.28 1.72 8.52
CA ILE A 24 -11.47 0.73 7.82
C ILE A 24 -12.27 -0.56 7.59
N VAL A 25 -12.99 -1.03 8.61
CA VAL A 25 -13.84 -2.23 8.48
C VAL A 25 -14.92 -2.01 7.43
N ARG A 26 -15.57 -0.86 7.43
CA ARG A 26 -16.59 -0.52 6.44
C ARG A 26 -16.02 -0.52 5.03
N LEU A 27 -14.83 0.06 4.85
CA LEU A 27 -14.12 0.04 3.57
C LEU A 27 -13.90 -1.40 3.08
N CYS A 28 -13.44 -2.28 3.96
CA CYS A 28 -13.18 -3.68 3.63
C CYS A 28 -14.46 -4.44 3.29
N GLU A 29 -15.53 -4.21 4.02
CA GLU A 29 -16.84 -4.81 3.73
C GLU A 29 -17.36 -4.36 2.37
N GLU A 30 -17.23 -3.08 2.04
CA GLU A 30 -17.59 -2.55 0.72
C GLU A 30 -16.74 -3.18 -0.39
N ALA A 31 -15.43 -3.33 -0.15
CA ALA A 31 -14.53 -3.95 -1.12
C ALA A 31 -14.93 -5.40 -1.41
N GLU A 32 -15.34 -6.15 -0.39
CA GLU A 32 -15.82 -7.52 -0.57
C GLU A 32 -17.17 -7.54 -1.33
N GLU A 33 -18.08 -6.64 -0.98
CA GLU A 33 -19.40 -6.56 -1.63
C GLU A 33 -19.29 -6.21 -3.12
N TYR A 34 -18.45 -5.23 -3.45
CA TYR A 34 -18.32 -4.73 -4.82
C TYR A 34 -17.17 -5.35 -5.61
N HIS A 35 -16.44 -6.29 -5.02
CA HIS A 35 -15.33 -7.00 -5.66
C HIS A 35 -14.28 -6.06 -6.27
N THR A 36 -13.83 -5.08 -5.48
CA THR A 36 -12.76 -4.18 -5.90
C THR A 36 -11.43 -4.95 -6.04
N ALA A 37 -10.47 -4.40 -6.78
CA ALA A 37 -9.18 -5.03 -6.98
C ALA A 37 -8.42 -5.22 -5.65
N SER A 38 -8.51 -4.23 -4.77
CA SER A 38 -7.87 -4.26 -3.46
C SER A 38 -8.55 -3.27 -2.52
N VAL A 39 -8.13 -3.29 -1.26
CA VAL A 39 -8.22 -2.12 -0.37
C VAL A 39 -6.83 -1.51 -0.26
N CYS A 40 -6.75 -0.18 -0.17
CA CYS A 40 -5.50 0.51 0.11
C CYS A 40 -5.66 1.27 1.42
N ILE A 41 -4.87 0.88 2.43
CA ILE A 41 -5.03 1.30 3.82
C ILE A 41 -3.68 1.69 4.43
N PRO A 42 -3.68 2.48 5.54
CA PRO A 42 -2.43 2.78 6.22
C PRO A 42 -1.70 1.52 6.72
N PRO A 43 -0.37 1.51 6.69
CA PRO A 43 0.41 0.33 7.10
C PRO A 43 0.05 -0.22 8.48
N ARG A 44 -0.30 0.66 9.40
CA ARG A 44 -0.65 0.31 10.78
C ARG A 44 -1.85 -0.64 10.86
N TYR A 45 -2.75 -0.59 9.89
CA TYR A 45 -3.97 -1.41 9.87
C TYR A 45 -3.80 -2.75 9.16
N VAL A 46 -2.72 -2.96 8.42
CA VAL A 46 -2.54 -4.16 7.57
C VAL A 46 -2.75 -5.45 8.35
N LYS A 47 -2.04 -5.62 9.45
CA LYS A 47 -2.13 -6.84 10.28
C LYS A 47 -3.55 -7.10 10.76
N ARG A 48 -4.18 -6.06 11.32
CA ARG A 48 -5.52 -6.15 11.89
C ARG A 48 -6.58 -6.46 10.83
N VAL A 49 -6.44 -5.88 9.65
CA VAL A 49 -7.32 -6.18 8.52
C VAL A 49 -7.10 -7.61 8.04
N ARG A 50 -5.85 -8.06 7.91
CA ARG A 50 -5.55 -9.43 7.48
C ARG A 50 -6.14 -10.46 8.43
N GLU A 51 -6.08 -10.22 9.72
CA GLU A 51 -6.64 -11.13 10.73
C GLU A 51 -8.16 -11.29 10.59
N ARG A 52 -8.85 -10.25 10.16
CA ARG A 52 -10.30 -10.26 10.01
C ARG A 52 -10.78 -10.63 8.60
N PHE A 53 -10.03 -10.29 7.56
CA PHE A 53 -10.39 -10.48 6.15
C PHE A 53 -9.30 -11.29 5.45
N GLU A 54 -9.35 -12.61 5.61
CA GLU A 54 -8.29 -13.51 5.15
C GLU A 54 -8.06 -13.48 3.64
N LYS A 55 -9.11 -13.26 2.85
CA LYS A 55 -9.05 -13.37 1.38
C LYS A 55 -8.97 -12.03 0.66
N LEU A 56 -9.05 -10.94 1.39
CA LEU A 56 -9.04 -9.59 0.80
C LEU A 56 -7.63 -9.27 0.29
N VAL A 57 -7.55 -8.68 -0.90
CA VAL A 57 -6.28 -8.17 -1.41
C VAL A 57 -5.98 -6.86 -0.70
N ILE A 58 -4.88 -6.82 0.04
CA ILE A 58 -4.49 -5.65 0.85
C ILE A 58 -3.28 -4.97 0.22
N CYS A 59 -3.49 -3.73 -0.22
CA CYS A 59 -2.44 -2.81 -0.61
C CYS A 59 -2.17 -1.84 0.54
N THR A 60 -0.92 -1.46 0.73
CA THR A 60 -0.57 -0.39 1.66
C THR A 60 0.49 0.53 1.06
N VAL A 61 0.65 1.70 1.68
CA VAL A 61 1.55 2.74 1.20
C VAL A 61 2.87 2.72 1.97
N ILE A 62 3.94 3.09 1.27
CA ILE A 62 5.29 3.16 1.84
C ILE A 62 5.85 4.56 1.61
N GLY A 63 6.32 5.20 2.68
CA GLY A 63 6.83 6.58 2.61
C GLY A 63 5.77 7.62 2.29
N PHE A 64 4.53 7.32 2.58
CA PHE A 64 3.37 8.14 2.23
C PHE A 64 3.12 9.23 3.28
N PRO A 65 2.69 10.45 2.88
CA PRO A 65 2.45 10.84 1.47
C PRO A 65 3.62 11.53 0.79
N LEU A 66 4.67 11.90 1.50
CA LEU A 66 5.67 12.86 1.01
C LEU A 66 6.88 12.20 0.32
N GLY A 67 7.15 10.94 0.61
CA GLY A 67 8.21 10.18 -0.06
C GLY A 67 9.64 10.57 0.30
N TYR A 68 9.85 11.50 1.23
CA TYR A 68 11.19 12.03 1.54
C TYR A 68 11.89 11.36 2.72
N SER A 69 11.34 10.28 3.24
CA SER A 69 12.05 9.50 4.24
C SER A 69 13.24 8.75 3.60
N VAL A 70 14.25 8.46 4.42
CA VAL A 70 15.42 7.75 3.92
C VAL A 70 15.07 6.32 3.46
N THR A 71 15.86 5.80 2.54
CA THR A 71 15.61 4.48 1.94
C THR A 71 15.51 3.38 3.00
N ALA A 72 16.38 3.39 4.01
CA ALA A 72 16.35 2.40 5.10
C ALA A 72 14.99 2.37 5.82
N ALA A 73 14.37 3.53 6.03
CA ALA A 73 13.04 3.61 6.64
C ALA A 73 11.97 3.01 5.73
N LYS A 74 12.00 3.28 4.44
CA LYS A 74 11.06 2.70 3.47
C LYS A 74 11.23 1.18 3.37
N VAL A 75 12.46 0.69 3.38
CA VAL A 75 12.76 -0.75 3.37
C VAL A 75 12.20 -1.42 4.63
N ALA A 76 12.41 -0.83 5.80
CA ALA A 76 11.88 -1.37 7.06
C ALA A 76 10.34 -1.38 7.06
N GLU A 77 9.72 -0.29 6.59
CA GLU A 77 8.25 -0.21 6.48
C GLU A 77 7.71 -1.27 5.53
N THR A 78 8.37 -1.47 4.39
CA THR A 78 7.99 -2.50 3.41
C THR A 78 8.09 -3.90 4.02
N ALA A 79 9.20 -4.21 4.66
CA ALA A 79 9.40 -5.52 5.28
C ALA A 79 8.34 -5.81 6.34
N GLN A 80 7.99 -4.81 7.14
CA GLN A 80 6.95 -4.94 8.15
C GLN A 80 5.57 -5.13 7.51
N ALA A 81 5.25 -4.36 6.48
CA ALA A 81 3.97 -4.47 5.78
C ALA A 81 3.78 -5.87 5.17
N VAL A 82 4.82 -6.42 4.55
CA VAL A 82 4.80 -7.78 3.99
C VAL A 82 4.58 -8.81 5.10
N LEU A 83 5.30 -8.67 6.20
CA LEU A 83 5.15 -9.56 7.36
C LEU A 83 3.74 -9.51 7.94
N ASP A 84 3.12 -8.33 7.95
CA ASP A 84 1.78 -8.11 8.47
C ASP A 84 0.67 -8.63 7.53
N GLY A 85 1.01 -8.99 6.30
CA GLY A 85 0.08 -9.62 5.38
C GLY A 85 -0.35 -8.76 4.19
N ALA A 86 0.38 -7.71 3.85
CA ALA A 86 0.11 -6.94 2.64
C ALA A 86 0.40 -7.80 1.39
N ASP A 87 -0.47 -7.69 0.40
CA ASP A 87 -0.30 -8.34 -0.91
C ASP A 87 0.36 -7.42 -1.92
N GLU A 88 0.18 -6.11 -1.75
CA GLU A 88 0.70 -5.08 -2.66
C GLU A 88 1.30 -3.93 -1.87
N ILE A 89 2.36 -3.37 -2.42
CA ILE A 89 3.08 -2.24 -1.84
C ILE A 89 3.05 -1.08 -2.85
N ASP A 90 2.59 0.07 -2.38
CA ASP A 90 2.50 1.31 -3.17
C ASP A 90 3.48 2.33 -2.55
N MET A 91 4.70 2.39 -3.08
CA MET A 91 5.72 3.28 -2.53
C MET A 91 5.66 4.67 -3.15
N VAL A 92 5.92 5.69 -2.34
CA VAL A 92 6.09 7.06 -2.81
C VAL A 92 7.57 7.31 -3.07
N VAL A 93 7.90 7.75 -4.30
CA VAL A 93 9.27 8.12 -4.67
C VAL A 93 9.71 9.38 -3.94
N ASN A 94 11.02 9.55 -3.77
CA ASN A 94 11.54 10.81 -3.27
C ASN A 94 11.43 11.88 -4.37
N ILE A 95 10.47 12.79 -4.20
CA ILE A 95 10.14 13.81 -5.20
C ILE A 95 11.34 14.73 -5.47
N THR A 96 12.14 15.05 -4.43
CA THR A 96 13.32 15.92 -4.62
C THR A 96 14.40 15.24 -5.45
N ASP A 97 14.57 13.93 -5.34
CA ASP A 97 15.49 13.20 -6.21
C ASP A 97 15.06 13.27 -7.68
N VAL A 98 13.77 13.11 -7.93
CA VAL A 98 13.21 13.27 -9.29
C VAL A 98 13.43 14.70 -9.80
N LYS A 99 13.11 15.68 -8.98
CA LYS A 99 13.27 17.11 -9.34
C LYS A 99 14.73 17.46 -9.63
N ASN A 100 15.66 16.88 -8.89
CA ASN A 100 17.09 17.12 -9.05
C ASN A 100 17.74 16.19 -10.09
N HIS A 101 16.95 15.45 -10.85
CA HIS A 101 17.42 14.51 -11.88
C HIS A 101 18.35 13.42 -11.33
N ARG A 102 18.17 13.03 -10.07
CA ARG A 102 18.93 11.96 -9.42
C ARG A 102 18.27 10.61 -9.67
N TYR A 103 18.11 10.26 -10.94
CA TYR A 103 17.36 9.06 -11.34
C TYR A 103 17.98 7.76 -10.89
N GLU A 104 19.30 7.72 -10.75
CA GLU A 104 20.00 6.55 -10.22
C GLU A 104 19.60 6.29 -8.75
N GLU A 105 19.48 7.36 -7.95
CA GLU A 105 19.02 7.26 -6.55
C GLU A 105 17.56 6.77 -6.49
N VAL A 106 16.71 7.27 -7.38
CA VAL A 106 15.31 6.83 -7.48
C VAL A 106 15.24 5.34 -7.83
N GLU A 107 16.01 4.90 -8.82
CA GLU A 107 16.07 3.50 -9.23
C GLU A 107 16.58 2.61 -8.10
N ASN A 108 17.65 3.02 -7.42
CA ASN A 108 18.22 2.26 -6.32
C ASN A 108 17.24 2.09 -5.16
N GLU A 109 16.48 3.13 -4.84
CA GLU A 109 15.44 3.07 -3.81
C GLU A 109 14.31 2.12 -4.19
N ILE A 110 13.82 2.21 -5.43
CA ILE A 110 12.78 1.30 -5.94
C ILE A 110 13.28 -0.15 -5.86
N ARG A 111 14.53 -0.39 -6.26
CA ARG A 111 15.13 -1.72 -6.19
C ARG A 111 15.22 -2.21 -4.74
N ALA A 112 15.65 -1.37 -3.81
CA ALA A 112 15.76 -1.72 -2.40
C ALA A 112 14.39 -2.09 -1.80
N VAL A 113 13.35 -1.33 -2.12
CA VAL A 113 11.97 -1.62 -1.70
C VAL A 113 11.50 -2.92 -2.36
N ARG A 114 11.75 -3.10 -3.65
CA ARG A 114 11.39 -4.33 -4.37
C ARG A 114 12.04 -5.56 -3.75
N GLU A 115 13.31 -5.47 -3.38
CA GLU A 115 14.02 -6.57 -2.71
C GLU A 115 13.48 -6.87 -1.31
N ALA A 116 12.93 -5.87 -0.62
CA ALA A 116 12.28 -6.07 0.68
C ALA A 116 10.93 -6.77 0.56
N CYS A 117 10.29 -6.76 -0.61
CA CYS A 117 9.10 -7.54 -0.89
C CYS A 117 9.49 -9.00 -1.13
N ARG A 118 8.58 -9.90 -0.77
CA ARG A 118 8.71 -11.32 -1.15
C ARG A 118 8.19 -11.49 -2.58
N GLU A 119 8.46 -12.65 -3.19
CA GLU A 119 8.06 -12.92 -4.58
C GLU A 119 6.57 -12.74 -4.84
N GLN A 120 5.73 -12.97 -3.84
CA GLN A 120 4.27 -12.86 -3.96
C GLN A 120 3.75 -11.42 -3.83
N VAL A 121 4.59 -10.47 -3.51
CA VAL A 121 4.17 -9.09 -3.23
C VAL A 121 4.68 -8.14 -4.31
#